data_7f0211fef8cbe9ad2a2305a6a0144b54
#
_entry.id   7f0211fef8cbe9ad2a2305a6a0144b54
#
_cell.length_a   1.000
_cell.length_b   1.000
_cell.length_c   1.000
_cell.angle_alpha   90.00
_cell.angle_beta   90.00
_cell.angle_gamma   90.00
#
_symmetry.space_group_name_H-M   'P 1'
#
loop_
_entity.id
_entity.type
_entity.pdbx_description
1 polymer ?
#
loop_
_entity_poly.entity_id
_entity_poly.type
_entity_poly.pdbx_seq_one_letter_code
_entity_poly.pdbx_strand_id
1 'polypeptide(L)'
;MGFDKKRTEKFFKVATVVTGAVFVGLSVAAYKCKKDSTYENEPEEKNPMEGKRVIFVEDESEAENADGRKGHLEAVGDTDYHPGFYDKYVKRALDILLSFGGLVVLSPVFLGFAIAIKIDDPGPVFFTQKRLGQDKKYFKLHKFRTMKMSTPHDVPTHMLDNPEQYITRTGRFMRRHSIDEIPQIWDIFVGNMSVIGPRPGLWNQDVLAAERDKYGANDVKPGLTGWAQINGRDELEIPYKAKLDGEYVKRRSLLFDAKCFVGTVSKVGFDESVVEGGTGEMCKTGCHYTDEKSSQELIGTIGFGQSVKIDKNAQKKVLITGAGSYIGESFREYAEIHYPSIQIDEIDMLDGSWREYDFSAYDVVYHVAGIAHADVGNVDEATKAKYYEVNTDLAVEVCKKARAEGVGEFIFMSSMIVYGDSAPYGREKIIDEQTVPAASNFYGDSKLQADVAVRDLADEKFKVIVLRPPMIYGKGSRGNYPVLAKLAKKLPLFPDVDNQRSMLHIDNLCEFLCQIILIEDFERESVVLFPQNAKWVRTSEMVREIAAASGKNIWQAGGIMKLMVVLAGKVPGKIGGLVNKAFGNSCYAYSMSDYEGIDYRRTDLKDSIRKTEGGM
;
A
#
# COMPACT_ATOMS: atom_id res chain seq x y z
N MET A 1 -8.46 -10.35 -49.98
CA MET A 1 -9.03 -9.09 -49.47
C MET A 1 -8.17 -7.95 -50.05
N GLY A 2 -8.65 -7.28 -51.12
CA GLY A 2 -7.93 -6.18 -51.74
C GLY A 2 -8.08 -4.90 -50.92
N PHE A 3 -6.98 -4.41 -50.40
CA PHE A 3 -6.94 -3.09 -49.75
C PHE A 3 -7.15 -2.03 -50.86
N ASP A 4 -8.21 -1.24 -50.69
CA ASP A 4 -8.52 -0.12 -51.60
C ASP A 4 -7.48 0.99 -51.46
N LYS A 5 -6.51 0.98 -52.38
CA LYS A 5 -5.35 1.89 -52.45
C LYS A 5 -5.76 3.37 -52.45
N LYS A 6 -6.89 3.71 -53.06
CA LYS A 6 -7.44 5.08 -53.06
C LYS A 6 -7.96 5.55 -51.72
N ARG A 7 -8.55 4.63 -50.93
CA ARG A 7 -9.06 4.93 -49.59
C ARG A 7 -7.93 5.12 -48.59
N THR A 8 -6.87 4.32 -48.75
CA THR A 8 -5.63 4.41 -47.94
C THR A 8 -4.87 5.71 -48.22
N GLU A 9 -4.70 6.11 -49.51
CA GLU A 9 -4.08 7.41 -49.86
C GLU A 9 -4.88 8.62 -49.35
N LYS A 10 -6.22 8.56 -49.43
CA LYS A 10 -7.08 9.63 -48.91
C LYS A 10 -6.99 9.73 -47.39
N PHE A 11 -6.92 8.59 -46.69
CA PHE A 11 -6.69 8.53 -45.25
C PHE A 11 -5.33 9.14 -44.87
N PHE A 12 -4.24 8.76 -45.55
CA PHE A 12 -2.92 9.34 -45.31
C PHE A 12 -2.84 10.85 -45.60
N LYS A 13 -3.46 11.34 -46.66
CA LYS A 13 -3.50 12.78 -46.95
C LYS A 13 -4.28 13.56 -45.90
N VAL A 14 -5.44 13.05 -45.43
CA VAL A 14 -6.22 13.67 -44.36
C VAL A 14 -5.46 13.62 -43.05
N ALA A 15 -4.84 12.49 -42.71
CA ALA A 15 -4.01 12.35 -41.53
C ALA A 15 -2.83 13.34 -41.53
N THR A 16 -2.15 13.51 -42.67
CA THR A 16 -1.02 14.44 -42.78
C THR A 16 -1.46 15.90 -42.61
N VAL A 17 -2.60 16.30 -43.18
CA VAL A 17 -3.14 17.66 -43.03
C VAL A 17 -3.59 17.92 -41.60
N VAL A 18 -4.27 16.97 -40.99
CA VAL A 18 -4.71 17.05 -39.57
C VAL A 18 -3.50 17.11 -38.63
N THR A 19 -2.48 16.28 -38.90
CA THR A 19 -1.23 16.28 -38.13
C THR A 19 -0.49 17.60 -38.21
N GLY A 20 -0.40 18.17 -39.43
CA GLY A 20 0.22 19.49 -39.66
C GLY A 20 -0.55 20.60 -38.94
N ALA A 21 -1.87 20.61 -39.02
CA ALA A 21 -2.71 21.60 -38.34
C ALA A 21 -2.62 21.49 -36.81
N VAL A 22 -2.61 20.25 -36.24
CA VAL A 22 -2.43 20.01 -34.83
C VAL A 22 -1.03 20.42 -34.37
N PHE A 23 0.01 20.13 -35.16
CA PHE A 23 1.37 20.53 -34.85
C PHE A 23 1.53 22.05 -34.83
N VAL A 24 0.97 22.76 -35.79
CA VAL A 24 0.96 24.23 -35.80
C VAL A 24 0.11 24.76 -34.65
N GLY A 25 -1.07 24.17 -34.36
CA GLY A 25 -1.92 24.55 -33.26
C GLY A 25 -1.25 24.37 -31.89
N LEU A 26 -0.59 23.24 -31.67
CA LEU A 26 0.16 22.95 -30.44
C LEU A 26 1.39 23.85 -30.33
N SER A 27 2.10 24.12 -31.41
CA SER A 27 3.24 25.05 -31.41
C SER A 27 2.83 26.49 -31.10
N VAL A 28 1.69 26.95 -31.63
CA VAL A 28 1.11 28.25 -31.33
C VAL A 28 0.58 28.30 -29.92
N ALA A 29 -0.05 27.23 -29.42
CA ALA A 29 -0.52 27.13 -28.04
C ALA A 29 0.66 27.13 -27.05
N ALA A 30 1.71 26.34 -27.32
CA ALA A 30 2.92 26.33 -26.51
C ALA A 30 3.64 27.70 -26.53
N TYR A 31 3.66 28.40 -27.67
CA TYR A 31 4.21 29.75 -27.73
C TYR A 31 3.39 30.77 -26.97
N LYS A 32 2.05 30.68 -26.98
CA LYS A 32 1.18 31.53 -26.18
C LYS A 32 1.27 31.20 -24.68
N CYS A 33 1.32 29.93 -24.30
CA CYS A 33 1.51 29.51 -22.90
C CYS A 33 2.85 30.01 -22.31
N LYS A 34 3.85 30.30 -23.15
CA LYS A 34 5.10 30.90 -22.69
C LYS A 34 4.92 32.34 -22.15
N LYS A 35 3.80 32.99 -22.48
CA LYS A 35 3.44 34.36 -22.04
C LYS A 35 2.49 34.41 -20.85
N ASP A 36 1.72 33.36 -20.60
CA ASP A 36 0.71 33.33 -19.55
C ASP A 36 1.12 32.30 -18.48
N SER A 37 2.14 32.61 -17.67
CA SER A 37 2.41 31.91 -16.43
C SER A 37 1.31 32.26 -15.44
N THR A 38 0.61 31.27 -14.93
CA THR A 38 -0.48 31.45 -13.94
C THR A 38 0.04 31.69 -12.52
N TYR A 39 1.35 31.61 -12.30
CA TYR A 39 1.98 31.90 -11.01
C TYR A 39 2.94 33.07 -11.16
N GLU A 40 2.58 34.24 -10.65
CA GLU A 40 3.40 35.45 -10.71
C GLU A 40 4.72 35.34 -9.93
N ASN A 41 4.81 34.41 -8.96
CA ASN A 41 5.96 34.22 -8.08
C ASN A 41 6.89 33.06 -8.48
N GLU A 42 6.69 32.40 -9.62
CA GLU A 42 7.64 31.39 -10.07
C GLU A 42 8.96 32.05 -10.53
N PRO A 43 10.11 31.70 -9.94
CA PRO A 43 11.39 32.26 -10.41
C PRO A 43 11.61 31.93 -11.88
N GLU A 44 11.93 32.94 -12.70
CA GLU A 44 12.28 32.77 -14.11
C GLU A 44 13.71 32.24 -14.32
N GLU A 45 14.51 32.26 -13.26
CA GLU A 45 15.93 31.92 -13.27
C GLU A 45 16.16 30.42 -13.30
N LYS A 46 17.39 30.04 -13.72
CA LYS A 46 17.84 28.64 -13.63
C LYS A 46 17.83 28.16 -12.19
N ASN A 47 17.51 26.88 -11.98
CA ASN A 47 17.64 26.30 -10.67
C ASN A 47 19.10 26.40 -10.18
N PRO A 48 19.39 27.04 -9.05
CA PRO A 48 20.76 27.12 -8.54
C PRO A 48 21.35 25.74 -8.17
N MET A 49 20.50 24.74 -8.00
CA MET A 49 20.86 23.35 -7.70
C MET A 49 20.96 22.48 -8.97
N GLU A 50 20.85 23.06 -10.19
CA GLU A 50 20.99 22.32 -11.44
C GLU A 50 22.39 21.69 -11.54
N GLY A 51 22.45 20.38 -11.78
CA GLY A 51 23.70 19.61 -11.91
C GLY A 51 24.45 19.35 -10.59
N LYS A 52 23.86 19.63 -9.43
CA LYS A 52 24.50 19.41 -8.12
C LYS A 52 23.78 18.32 -7.33
N ARG A 53 24.49 17.60 -6.49
CA ARG A 53 23.91 16.78 -5.42
C ARG A 53 23.47 17.68 -4.29
N VAL A 54 22.29 17.40 -3.73
CA VAL A 54 21.70 18.26 -2.69
C VAL A 54 21.26 17.45 -1.49
N ILE A 55 21.28 18.11 -0.34
CA ILE A 55 20.65 17.67 0.90
C ILE A 55 19.63 18.71 1.32
N PHE A 56 18.63 18.30 2.09
CA PHE A 56 17.69 19.22 2.73
C PHE A 56 18.19 19.57 4.12
N VAL A 57 18.26 20.86 4.42
CA VAL A 57 18.63 21.38 5.72
C VAL A 57 17.40 22.04 6.34
N GLU A 58 17.01 21.56 7.52
CA GLU A 58 15.88 22.11 8.24
C GLU A 58 16.24 23.46 8.85
N ASP A 59 15.41 24.49 8.63
CA ASP A 59 15.52 25.80 9.24
C ASP A 59 14.11 26.33 9.57
N GLU A 60 13.82 26.44 10.85
CA GLU A 60 12.52 26.91 11.33
C GLU A 60 12.23 28.39 11.02
N SER A 61 13.25 29.17 10.66
CA SER A 61 13.12 30.58 10.30
C SER A 61 12.62 30.81 8.87
N GLU A 62 12.66 29.74 8.02
CA GLU A 62 12.24 29.84 6.64
C GLU A 62 10.75 29.52 6.44
N ALA A 63 10.25 29.86 5.24
CA ALA A 63 8.88 29.55 4.87
C ALA A 63 8.71 28.03 4.60
N GLU A 64 7.53 27.53 4.89
CA GLU A 64 7.15 26.15 4.60
C GLU A 64 7.16 25.88 3.09
N ASN A 65 7.87 24.83 2.67
CA ASN A 65 7.92 24.39 1.27
C ASN A 65 6.71 23.54 0.89
N ALA A 66 6.62 23.10 -0.39
CA ALA A 66 5.48 22.30 -0.85
C ALA A 66 5.43 20.88 -0.26
N ASP A 67 6.45 20.43 0.46
CA ASP A 67 6.50 19.16 1.18
C ASP A 67 6.05 19.33 2.66
N GLY A 68 5.64 20.53 3.08
CA GLY A 68 5.20 20.83 4.44
C GLY A 68 6.35 20.95 5.46
N ARG A 69 7.57 21.25 4.99
CA ARG A 69 8.77 21.41 5.83
C ARG A 69 9.39 22.78 5.66
N LYS A 70 9.99 23.28 6.72
CA LYS A 70 10.76 24.53 6.73
C LYS A 70 12.23 24.23 6.54
N GLY A 71 12.87 24.91 5.61
CA GLY A 71 14.27 24.72 5.27
C GLY A 71 14.54 24.85 3.79
N HIS A 72 15.78 24.58 3.39
CA HIS A 72 16.26 24.78 2.02
C HIS A 72 17.20 23.66 1.55
N LEU A 73 17.50 23.65 0.24
CA LEU A 73 18.47 22.74 -0.35
C LEU A 73 19.88 23.31 -0.26
N GLU A 74 20.82 22.49 0.22
CA GLU A 74 22.25 22.77 0.14
C GLU A 74 22.95 21.82 -0.82
N ALA A 75 23.89 22.37 -1.61
CA ALA A 75 24.69 21.59 -2.55
C ALA A 75 25.86 20.94 -1.80
N VAL A 76 25.99 19.60 -1.94
CA VAL A 76 27.07 18.80 -1.33
C VAL A 76 28.09 18.28 -2.34
N GLY A 77 27.87 18.50 -3.64
CA GLY A 77 28.78 18.08 -4.71
C GLY A 77 28.14 18.22 -6.09
N ASP A 78 28.85 17.82 -7.11
CA ASP A 78 28.36 17.81 -8.49
C ASP A 78 27.74 16.45 -8.85
N THR A 79 26.81 16.43 -9.79
CA THR A 79 26.23 15.19 -10.33
C THR A 79 27.24 14.52 -11.28
N ASP A 80 27.57 13.26 -11.01
CA ASP A 80 28.46 12.43 -11.86
C ASP A 80 27.66 11.39 -12.66
N TYR A 81 26.56 11.82 -13.26
CA TYR A 81 25.72 10.92 -14.04
C TYR A 81 26.04 10.97 -15.53
N HIS A 82 26.39 9.81 -16.10
CA HIS A 82 26.60 9.63 -17.52
C HIS A 82 25.53 8.71 -18.10
N PRO A 83 24.66 9.20 -19.00
CA PRO A 83 23.61 8.39 -19.59
C PRO A 83 24.20 7.27 -20.45
N GLY A 84 23.78 6.03 -20.19
CA GLY A 84 24.16 4.85 -20.96
C GLY A 84 23.58 4.88 -22.38
N PHE A 85 24.04 3.94 -23.26
CA PHE A 85 23.56 3.81 -24.64
C PHE A 85 22.04 3.69 -24.72
N TYR A 86 21.44 2.92 -23.81
CA TYR A 86 19.98 2.76 -23.73
C TYR A 86 19.27 4.10 -23.55
N ASP A 87 19.67 4.90 -22.58
CA ASP A 87 19.03 6.18 -22.24
C ASP A 87 19.21 7.22 -23.35
N LYS A 88 20.41 7.28 -23.87
CA LYS A 88 20.80 8.32 -24.85
C LYS A 88 20.13 8.13 -26.20
N TYR A 89 19.99 6.86 -26.64
CA TYR A 89 19.56 6.56 -28.01
C TYR A 89 18.24 5.77 -28.05
N VAL A 90 18.17 4.61 -27.40
CA VAL A 90 17.04 3.70 -27.57
C VAL A 90 15.79 4.26 -26.88
N LYS A 91 15.91 4.64 -25.62
CA LYS A 91 14.80 5.21 -24.85
C LYS A 91 14.31 6.50 -25.49
N ARG A 92 15.23 7.40 -25.91
CA ARG A 92 14.85 8.65 -26.56
C ARG A 92 14.14 8.43 -27.90
N ALA A 93 14.58 7.48 -28.70
CA ALA A 93 13.93 7.14 -29.98
C ALA A 93 12.49 6.60 -29.71
N LEU A 94 12.32 5.76 -28.71
CA LEU A 94 11.00 5.26 -28.30
C LEU A 94 10.10 6.39 -27.77
N ASP A 95 10.63 7.28 -26.95
CA ASP A 95 9.90 8.45 -26.45
C ASP A 95 9.36 9.31 -27.60
N ILE A 96 10.20 9.59 -28.61
CA ILE A 96 9.80 10.36 -29.80
C ILE A 96 8.73 9.62 -30.61
N LEU A 97 8.93 8.33 -30.89
CA LEU A 97 7.98 7.53 -31.66
C LEU A 97 6.61 7.43 -30.99
N LEU A 98 6.61 7.11 -29.70
CA LEU A 98 5.37 6.95 -28.92
C LEU A 98 4.66 8.29 -28.73
N SER A 99 5.39 9.36 -28.40
CA SER A 99 4.78 10.68 -28.22
C SER A 99 4.27 11.27 -29.53
N PHE A 100 5.00 11.13 -30.63
CA PHE A 100 4.52 11.54 -31.93
C PHE A 100 3.26 10.78 -32.35
N GLY A 101 3.27 9.44 -32.23
CA GLY A 101 2.09 8.61 -32.48
C GLY A 101 0.91 9.01 -31.59
N GLY A 102 1.16 9.25 -30.31
CA GLY A 102 0.16 9.72 -29.34
C GLY A 102 -0.43 11.07 -29.73
N LEU A 103 0.39 12.05 -30.12
CA LEU A 103 -0.07 13.36 -30.57
C LEU A 103 -0.99 13.26 -31.82
N VAL A 104 -0.64 12.39 -32.76
CA VAL A 104 -1.47 12.16 -33.98
C VAL A 104 -2.80 11.48 -33.63
N VAL A 105 -2.75 10.36 -32.89
CA VAL A 105 -3.93 9.56 -32.57
C VAL A 105 -4.90 10.29 -31.64
N LEU A 106 -4.37 11.00 -30.64
CA LEU A 106 -5.19 11.74 -29.66
C LEU A 106 -5.56 13.15 -30.12
N SER A 107 -5.15 13.60 -31.30
CA SER A 107 -5.48 14.93 -31.80
C SER A 107 -6.99 15.26 -31.81
N PRO A 108 -7.92 14.35 -32.16
CA PRO A 108 -9.35 14.63 -32.02
C PRO A 108 -9.80 14.81 -30.58
N VAL A 109 -9.18 14.07 -29.65
CA VAL A 109 -9.45 14.17 -28.19
C VAL A 109 -8.98 15.54 -27.68
N PHE A 110 -7.78 16.00 -28.09
CA PHE A 110 -7.29 17.34 -27.77
C PHE A 110 -8.27 18.43 -28.24
N LEU A 111 -8.75 18.35 -29.47
CA LEU A 111 -9.69 19.32 -30.01
C LEU A 111 -11.02 19.29 -29.27
N GLY A 112 -11.54 18.10 -28.98
CA GLY A 112 -12.79 17.92 -28.23
C GLY A 112 -12.74 18.56 -26.85
N PHE A 113 -11.68 18.28 -26.07
CA PHE A 113 -11.52 18.88 -24.74
C PHE A 113 -11.17 20.37 -24.80
N ALA A 114 -10.42 20.82 -25.80
CA ALA A 114 -10.18 22.25 -26.01
C ALA A 114 -11.49 23.03 -26.20
N ILE A 115 -12.42 22.49 -26.98
CA ILE A 115 -13.75 23.08 -27.19
C ILE A 115 -14.57 23.01 -25.89
N ALA A 116 -14.58 21.85 -25.22
CA ALA A 116 -15.34 21.67 -23.97
C ALA A 116 -14.88 22.64 -22.87
N ILE A 117 -13.57 22.83 -22.70
CA ILE A 117 -12.99 23.79 -21.74
C ILE A 117 -13.45 25.22 -22.08
N LYS A 118 -13.42 25.60 -23.36
CA LYS A 118 -13.84 26.94 -23.80
C LYS A 118 -15.32 27.20 -23.58
N ILE A 119 -16.16 26.17 -23.66
CA ILE A 119 -17.62 26.28 -23.41
C ILE A 119 -17.92 26.34 -21.91
N ASP A 120 -17.21 25.50 -21.11
CA ASP A 120 -17.46 25.38 -19.67
C ASP A 120 -16.99 26.64 -18.89
N ASP A 121 -15.76 27.12 -19.20
CA ASP A 121 -15.17 28.32 -18.60
C ASP A 121 -14.26 29.00 -19.62
N PRO A 122 -14.66 30.13 -20.25
CA PRO A 122 -13.87 30.82 -21.26
C PRO A 122 -12.50 31.27 -20.72
N GLY A 123 -11.41 30.89 -21.44
CA GLY A 123 -10.02 31.20 -21.03
C GLY A 123 -9.02 30.31 -21.75
N PRO A 124 -7.76 30.23 -21.30
CA PRO A 124 -6.73 29.36 -21.88
C PRO A 124 -7.14 27.89 -21.75
N VAL A 125 -6.80 27.07 -22.75
CA VAL A 125 -7.10 25.64 -22.77
C VAL A 125 -6.10 24.87 -21.91
N PHE A 126 -4.84 25.32 -21.91
CA PHE A 126 -3.76 24.68 -21.19
C PHE A 126 -3.42 25.46 -19.91
N PHE A 127 -3.02 24.72 -18.92
CA PHE A 127 -2.40 25.16 -17.69
C PHE A 127 -0.94 24.70 -17.70
N THR A 128 -0.02 25.55 -17.28
CA THR A 128 1.41 25.23 -17.17
C THR A 128 1.88 25.39 -15.72
N GLN A 129 2.73 24.47 -15.27
CA GLN A 129 3.29 24.50 -13.93
C GLN A 129 4.79 24.18 -13.98
N LYS A 130 5.57 24.92 -13.20
CA LYS A 130 7.00 24.69 -13.07
C LYS A 130 7.29 23.40 -12.32
N ARG A 131 8.15 22.57 -12.88
CA ARG A 131 8.53 21.26 -12.35
C ARG A 131 10.03 21.03 -12.43
N LEU A 132 10.53 20.11 -11.60
CA LEU A 132 11.89 19.60 -11.68
C LEU A 132 12.00 18.56 -12.79
N GLY A 133 12.91 18.80 -13.73
CA GLY A 133 13.30 17.89 -14.80
C GLY A 133 14.58 17.14 -14.48
N GLN A 134 15.23 16.61 -15.52
CA GLN A 134 16.53 15.96 -15.43
C GLN A 134 17.58 16.92 -14.84
N ASP A 135 18.43 16.41 -13.95
CA ASP A 135 19.48 17.15 -13.25
C ASP A 135 18.94 18.39 -12.49
N LYS A 136 17.70 18.30 -12.03
CA LYS A 136 16.97 19.39 -11.35
C LYS A 136 16.74 20.64 -12.19
N LYS A 137 16.85 20.53 -13.51
CA LYS A 137 16.53 21.63 -14.44
C LYS A 137 15.05 21.93 -14.42
N TYR A 138 14.70 23.22 -14.31
CA TYR A 138 13.30 23.63 -14.38
C TYR A 138 12.72 23.48 -15.79
N PHE A 139 11.48 22.99 -15.88
CA PHE A 139 10.69 23.02 -17.11
C PHE A 139 9.21 23.30 -16.80
N LYS A 140 8.47 23.80 -17.79
CA LYS A 140 7.02 24.01 -17.69
C LYS A 140 6.28 22.78 -18.16
N LEU A 141 5.59 22.11 -17.23
CA LEU A 141 4.73 20.95 -17.48
C LEU A 141 3.38 21.41 -18.02
N HIS A 142 2.88 20.79 -19.08
CA HIS A 142 1.61 21.14 -19.70
C HIS A 142 0.49 20.20 -19.24
N LYS A 143 -0.65 20.79 -18.84
CA LYS A 143 -1.91 20.08 -18.53
C LYS A 143 -3.09 20.77 -19.19
N PHE A 144 -4.21 20.09 -19.36
CA PHE A 144 -5.47 20.79 -19.61
C PHE A 144 -5.91 21.57 -18.37
N ARG A 145 -6.48 22.74 -18.57
CA ARG A 145 -7.05 23.53 -17.48
C ARG A 145 -8.31 22.86 -16.96
N THR A 146 -8.30 22.51 -15.69
CA THR A 146 -9.40 21.84 -14.97
C THR A 146 -10.09 22.76 -13.96
N MET A 147 -9.49 23.91 -13.64
CA MET A 147 -10.00 24.87 -12.67
C MET A 147 -10.50 26.13 -13.35
N LYS A 148 -11.46 26.80 -12.70
CA LYS A 148 -12.04 28.07 -13.17
C LYS A 148 -11.03 29.19 -13.19
N MET A 149 -11.23 30.16 -14.07
CA MET A 149 -10.41 31.37 -14.11
C MET A 149 -10.51 32.23 -12.85
N SER A 150 -11.58 32.03 -12.06
CA SER A 150 -11.78 32.71 -10.76
C SER A 150 -11.02 32.05 -9.59
N THR A 151 -10.28 30.99 -9.83
CA THR A 151 -9.47 30.33 -8.79
C THR A 151 -8.36 31.27 -8.32
N PRO A 152 -8.13 31.44 -7.00
CA PRO A 152 -6.99 32.18 -6.49
C PRO A 152 -5.68 31.61 -7.02
N HIS A 153 -4.83 32.47 -7.59
CA HIS A 153 -3.59 32.04 -8.23
C HIS A 153 -2.43 31.84 -7.23
N ASP A 154 -2.53 32.48 -6.07
CA ASP A 154 -1.45 32.55 -5.08
C ASP A 154 -1.49 31.44 -4.04
N VAL A 155 -2.50 30.55 -4.09
CA VAL A 155 -2.70 29.48 -3.12
C VAL A 155 -2.63 28.13 -3.83
N PRO A 156 -1.74 27.21 -3.40
CA PRO A 156 -1.72 25.84 -3.90
C PRO A 156 -3.08 25.16 -3.72
N THR A 157 -3.47 24.29 -4.65
CA THR A 157 -4.81 23.65 -4.66
C THR A 157 -5.16 22.92 -3.35
N HIS A 158 -4.17 22.36 -2.66
CA HIS A 158 -4.36 21.67 -1.38
C HIS A 158 -4.51 22.61 -0.17
N MET A 159 -4.20 23.89 -0.35
CA MET A 159 -4.37 24.93 0.66
C MET A 159 -5.62 25.78 0.43
N LEU A 160 -6.40 25.50 -0.62
CA LEU A 160 -7.65 26.19 -0.88
C LEU A 160 -8.75 25.67 0.04
N ASP A 161 -9.47 26.59 0.69
CA ASP A 161 -10.71 26.26 1.36
C ASP A 161 -11.73 25.74 0.34
N ASN A 162 -12.08 24.45 0.43
CA ASN A 162 -13.04 23.80 -0.45
C ASN A 162 -12.67 23.84 -1.96
N PRO A 163 -11.58 23.16 -2.39
CA PRO A 163 -11.05 23.21 -3.76
C PRO A 163 -12.06 22.72 -4.81
N GLU A 164 -13.03 21.89 -4.44
CA GLU A 164 -14.08 21.34 -5.32
C GLU A 164 -14.93 22.43 -5.99
N GLN A 165 -15.15 23.57 -5.35
CA GLN A 165 -15.93 24.69 -5.91
C GLN A 165 -15.25 25.37 -7.10
N TYR A 166 -13.95 25.27 -7.20
CA TYR A 166 -13.14 25.85 -8.28
C TYR A 166 -12.94 24.90 -9.45
N ILE A 167 -13.27 23.63 -9.32
CA ILE A 167 -13.13 22.65 -10.41
C ILE A 167 -14.31 22.79 -11.38
N THR A 168 -14.01 22.94 -12.67
CA THR A 168 -15.05 22.99 -13.72
C THR A 168 -15.72 21.64 -13.91
N ARG A 169 -16.90 21.58 -14.56
CA ARG A 169 -17.57 20.30 -14.84
C ARG A 169 -16.74 19.41 -15.73
N THR A 170 -16.20 19.97 -16.81
CA THR A 170 -15.26 19.30 -17.71
C THR A 170 -13.98 18.90 -16.97
N GLY A 171 -13.48 19.77 -16.09
CA GLY A 171 -12.31 19.52 -15.26
C GLY A 171 -12.46 18.31 -14.33
N ARG A 172 -13.62 18.18 -13.68
CA ARG A 172 -13.91 17.02 -12.81
C ARG A 172 -13.89 15.70 -13.59
N PHE A 173 -14.48 15.70 -14.80
CA PHE A 173 -14.42 14.53 -15.67
C PHE A 173 -12.97 14.21 -16.10
N MET A 174 -12.20 15.22 -16.52
CA MET A 174 -10.81 15.04 -16.95
C MET A 174 -9.92 14.52 -15.83
N ARG A 175 -10.03 15.07 -14.62
CA ARG A 175 -9.25 14.60 -13.43
C ARG A 175 -9.56 13.15 -13.09
N ARG A 176 -10.84 12.78 -13.04
CA ARG A 176 -11.26 11.39 -12.76
C ARG A 176 -10.62 10.36 -13.70
N HIS A 177 -10.37 10.74 -14.94
CA HIS A 177 -9.83 9.84 -15.96
C HIS A 177 -8.38 10.16 -16.33
N SER A 178 -7.69 11.05 -15.59
CA SER A 178 -6.33 11.53 -15.88
C SER A 178 -6.15 12.08 -17.30
N ILE A 179 -7.22 12.58 -17.93
CA ILE A 179 -7.21 13.15 -19.28
C ILE A 179 -6.49 14.50 -19.28
N ASP A 180 -6.53 15.21 -18.16
CA ASP A 180 -5.84 16.50 -18.01
C ASP A 180 -4.32 16.39 -18.14
N GLU A 181 -3.75 15.22 -17.93
CA GLU A 181 -2.31 14.96 -18.09
C GLU A 181 -1.89 14.60 -19.53
N ILE A 182 -2.81 14.34 -20.46
CA ILE A 182 -2.51 14.01 -21.86
C ILE A 182 -1.61 15.05 -22.54
N PRO A 183 -1.71 16.37 -22.30
CA PRO A 183 -0.80 17.36 -22.89
C PRO A 183 0.68 17.14 -22.56
N GLN A 184 1.03 16.40 -21.53
CA GLN A 184 2.43 16.04 -21.21
C GLN A 184 3.11 15.21 -22.31
N ILE A 185 2.34 14.60 -23.21
CA ILE A 185 2.88 13.95 -24.43
C ILE A 185 3.71 14.94 -25.26
N TRP A 186 3.36 16.24 -25.25
CA TRP A 186 4.17 17.29 -25.85
C TRP A 186 5.51 17.46 -25.13
N ASP A 187 5.53 17.42 -23.81
CA ASP A 187 6.75 17.54 -23.02
C ASP A 187 7.70 16.36 -23.25
N ILE A 188 7.14 15.17 -23.51
CA ILE A 188 7.92 13.99 -23.93
C ILE A 188 8.50 14.21 -25.33
N PHE A 189 7.70 14.70 -26.27
CA PHE A 189 8.13 14.91 -27.63
C PHE A 189 9.29 15.93 -27.75
N VAL A 190 9.20 17.05 -27.02
CA VAL A 190 10.26 18.06 -27.00
C VAL A 190 11.47 17.66 -26.16
N GLY A 191 11.35 16.65 -25.29
CA GLY A 191 12.44 16.04 -24.55
C GLY A 191 12.62 16.50 -23.12
N ASN A 192 11.68 17.24 -22.55
CA ASN A 192 11.65 17.60 -21.12
C ASN A 192 11.33 16.38 -20.26
N MET A 193 10.53 15.45 -20.80
CA MET A 193 10.08 14.24 -20.13
C MET A 193 10.38 12.99 -20.97
N SER A 194 10.14 11.83 -20.38
CA SER A 194 10.10 10.51 -21.00
C SER A 194 8.73 9.87 -20.77
N VAL A 195 8.39 8.83 -21.52
CA VAL A 195 7.17 8.04 -21.26
C VAL A 195 7.28 7.37 -19.88
N ILE A 196 8.44 6.78 -19.56
CA ILE A 196 8.70 6.09 -18.30
C ILE A 196 9.81 6.79 -17.52
N GLY A 197 9.57 7.10 -16.24
CA GLY A 197 10.55 7.73 -15.36
C GLY A 197 9.94 8.14 -14.02
N PRO A 198 10.71 8.71 -13.11
CA PRO A 198 10.20 9.32 -11.87
C PRO A 198 9.20 10.43 -12.18
N ARG A 199 8.09 10.52 -11.44
CA ARG A 199 7.10 11.60 -11.64
C ARG A 199 7.75 12.97 -11.36
N PRO A 200 7.56 13.99 -12.22
CA PRO A 200 8.19 15.30 -12.01
C PRO A 200 7.68 15.97 -10.72
N GLY A 201 8.59 16.26 -9.80
CA GLY A 201 8.31 16.99 -8.57
C GLY A 201 7.98 18.47 -8.85
N LEU A 202 7.27 19.13 -7.90
CA LEU A 202 7.13 20.58 -7.93
C LEU A 202 8.50 21.24 -7.75
N TRP A 203 8.66 22.44 -8.25
CA TRP A 203 9.91 23.21 -8.18
C TRP A 203 10.35 23.50 -6.73
N ASN A 204 9.43 23.50 -5.78
CA ASN A 204 9.61 23.79 -4.35
C ASN A 204 9.32 22.54 -3.46
N GLN A 205 9.44 21.33 -3.99
CA GLN A 205 9.44 20.08 -3.22
C GLN A 205 10.88 19.69 -2.86
N ASP A 206 11.44 20.40 -1.92
CA ASP A 206 12.86 20.32 -1.57
C ASP A 206 13.24 19.03 -0.88
N VAL A 207 12.37 18.52 0.01
CA VAL A 207 12.58 17.23 0.67
C VAL A 207 12.57 16.09 -0.34
N LEU A 208 11.60 16.09 -1.27
CA LEU A 208 11.54 15.07 -2.33
C LEU A 208 12.78 15.13 -3.23
N ALA A 209 13.26 16.33 -3.55
CA ALA A 209 14.46 16.50 -4.37
C ALA A 209 15.71 15.95 -3.67
N ALA A 210 15.89 16.23 -2.38
CA ALA A 210 17.00 15.74 -1.58
C ALA A 210 16.94 14.21 -1.41
N GLU A 211 15.78 13.66 -1.10
CA GLU A 211 15.61 12.20 -0.97
C GLU A 211 15.91 11.45 -2.28
N ARG A 212 15.47 11.98 -3.42
CA ARG A 212 15.77 11.40 -4.73
C ARG A 212 17.25 11.44 -5.10
N ASP A 213 17.96 12.45 -4.64
CA ASP A 213 19.40 12.57 -4.90
C ASP A 213 20.21 11.46 -4.23
N LYS A 214 19.77 10.93 -3.08
CA LYS A 214 20.37 9.77 -2.41
C LYS A 214 20.42 8.53 -3.33
N TYR A 215 19.50 8.45 -4.29
CA TYR A 215 19.36 7.30 -5.19
C TYR A 215 19.62 7.63 -6.67
N GLY A 216 20.02 8.85 -6.99
CA GLY A 216 20.24 9.31 -8.37
C GLY A 216 18.96 9.44 -9.20
N ALA A 217 17.79 9.56 -8.56
CA ALA A 217 16.51 9.61 -9.27
C ALA A 217 16.23 10.95 -9.96
N ASN A 218 16.93 12.02 -9.59
CA ASN A 218 16.87 13.31 -10.27
C ASN A 218 17.76 13.37 -11.53
N ASP A 219 18.71 12.44 -11.71
CA ASP A 219 19.65 12.45 -12.81
C ASP A 219 19.01 12.05 -14.14
N VAL A 220 17.85 11.43 -14.09
CA VAL A 220 17.13 10.93 -15.26
C VAL A 220 15.94 11.81 -15.61
N LYS A 221 15.47 11.72 -16.86
CA LYS A 221 14.27 12.44 -17.27
C LYS A 221 13.06 11.98 -16.46
N PRO A 222 12.23 12.92 -15.98
CA PRO A 222 10.97 12.56 -15.36
C PRO A 222 10.03 11.89 -16.35
N GLY A 223 9.16 11.01 -15.86
CA GLY A 223 8.22 10.23 -16.66
C GLY A 223 6.77 10.68 -16.54
N LEU A 224 6.00 10.40 -17.60
CA LEU A 224 4.54 10.45 -17.53
C LEU A 224 4.01 9.39 -16.56
N THR A 225 4.68 8.24 -16.56
CA THR A 225 4.47 7.15 -15.60
C THR A 225 5.82 6.52 -15.22
N GLY A 226 5.83 5.70 -14.16
CA GLY A 226 7.06 5.08 -13.67
C GLY A 226 6.81 4.08 -12.55
N TRP A 227 7.90 3.55 -12.01
CA TRP A 227 7.86 2.48 -11.03
C TRP A 227 7.14 2.88 -9.74
N ALA A 228 7.40 4.08 -9.20
CA ALA A 228 6.70 4.60 -8.04
C ALA A 228 5.19 4.78 -8.31
N GLN A 229 4.82 5.32 -9.51
CA GLN A 229 3.41 5.54 -9.83
C GLN A 229 2.59 4.25 -9.92
N ILE A 230 3.17 3.15 -10.43
CA ILE A 230 2.48 1.86 -10.48
C ILE A 230 2.47 1.10 -9.14
N ASN A 231 3.24 1.58 -8.15
CA ASN A 231 3.31 0.94 -6.83
C ASN A 231 2.67 1.75 -5.68
N GLY A 232 1.97 2.87 -5.97
CA GLY A 232 1.24 3.63 -4.94
C GLY A 232 1.02 5.10 -5.28
N ARG A 233 1.63 5.60 -6.36
CA ARG A 233 1.41 6.96 -6.92
C ARG A 233 1.70 8.08 -5.91
N ASP A 234 0.75 9.00 -5.73
CA ASP A 234 0.93 10.21 -4.90
C ASP A 234 0.69 9.96 -3.40
N GLU A 235 0.16 8.78 -3.04
CA GLU A 235 -0.06 8.35 -1.65
C GLU A 235 1.21 7.83 -0.95
N LEU A 236 2.29 7.62 -1.70
CA LEU A 236 3.56 7.13 -1.15
C LEU A 236 4.28 8.24 -0.37
N GLU A 237 4.77 7.90 0.80
CA GLU A 237 5.69 8.76 1.55
C GLU A 237 6.95 9.10 0.74
N ILE A 238 7.47 10.32 0.94
CA ILE A 238 8.60 10.86 0.17
C ILE A 238 9.81 9.93 0.16
N PRO A 239 10.30 9.35 1.29
CA PRO A 239 11.46 8.47 1.28
C PRO A 239 11.20 7.17 0.52
N TYR A 240 10.02 6.58 0.68
CA TYR A 240 9.67 5.34 -0.03
C TYR A 240 9.47 5.57 -1.53
N LYS A 241 8.88 6.69 -1.90
CA LYS A 241 8.75 7.15 -3.29
C LYS A 241 10.13 7.35 -3.93
N ALA A 242 11.05 8.02 -3.23
CA ALA A 242 12.43 8.22 -3.68
C ALA A 242 13.19 6.91 -3.83
N LYS A 243 12.99 5.95 -2.94
CA LYS A 243 13.57 4.59 -3.01
C LYS A 243 13.08 3.83 -4.25
N LEU A 244 11.78 3.85 -4.53
CA LEU A 244 11.22 3.22 -5.74
C LEU A 244 11.70 3.90 -7.02
N ASP A 245 11.82 5.22 -7.02
CA ASP A 245 12.39 5.98 -8.12
C ASP A 245 13.87 5.59 -8.32
N GLY A 246 14.63 5.37 -7.23
CA GLY A 246 16.00 4.85 -7.26
C GLY A 246 16.09 3.40 -7.75
N GLU A 247 15.15 2.54 -7.37
CA GLU A 247 15.06 1.17 -7.92
C GLU A 247 14.85 1.20 -9.43
N TYR A 248 13.98 2.10 -9.92
CA TYR A 248 13.82 2.32 -11.35
C TYR A 248 15.14 2.69 -12.02
N VAL A 249 15.89 3.64 -11.47
CA VAL A 249 17.17 4.08 -12.02
C VAL A 249 18.17 2.93 -12.11
N LYS A 250 18.28 2.10 -11.10
CA LYS A 250 19.18 0.93 -11.06
C LYS A 250 18.80 -0.18 -12.05
N ARG A 251 17.49 -0.41 -12.25
CA ARG A 251 16.97 -1.52 -13.09
C ARG A 251 16.59 -1.09 -14.50
N ARG A 252 16.80 0.16 -14.84
CA ARG A 252 16.38 0.78 -16.09
C ARG A 252 16.88 0.01 -17.33
N SER A 253 15.94 -0.46 -18.13
CA SER A 253 16.16 -1.23 -19.35
C SER A 253 14.88 -1.26 -20.18
N LEU A 254 14.97 -1.65 -21.47
CA LEU A 254 13.81 -1.79 -22.34
C LEU A 254 12.72 -2.69 -21.73
N LEU A 255 13.11 -3.82 -21.14
CA LEU A 255 12.17 -4.76 -20.51
C LEU A 255 11.53 -4.17 -19.25
N PHE A 256 12.29 -3.40 -18.46
CA PHE A 256 11.76 -2.78 -17.26
C PHE A 256 10.84 -1.61 -17.59
N ASP A 257 11.17 -0.81 -18.61
CA ASP A 257 10.29 0.24 -19.14
C ASP A 257 8.99 -0.36 -19.69
N ALA A 258 9.07 -1.46 -20.46
CA ALA A 258 7.89 -2.17 -20.93
C ALA A 258 7.01 -2.70 -19.75
N LYS A 259 7.64 -3.20 -18.68
CA LYS A 259 6.92 -3.62 -17.46
C LYS A 259 6.19 -2.44 -16.81
N CYS A 260 6.83 -1.28 -16.69
CA CYS A 260 6.20 -0.07 -16.16
C CYS A 260 5.02 0.38 -17.04
N PHE A 261 5.20 0.35 -18.35
CA PHE A 261 4.15 0.71 -19.32
C PHE A 261 2.92 -0.19 -19.21
N VAL A 262 3.12 -1.52 -19.22
CA VAL A 262 2.03 -2.50 -19.06
C VAL A 262 1.35 -2.34 -17.69
N GLY A 263 2.13 -2.11 -16.63
CA GLY A 263 1.60 -1.84 -15.29
C GLY A 263 0.71 -0.59 -15.24
N THR A 264 1.07 0.45 -15.99
CA THR A 264 0.27 1.68 -16.11
C THR A 264 -1.04 1.44 -16.85
N VAL A 265 -0.99 0.80 -18.01
CA VAL A 265 -2.20 0.49 -18.80
C VAL A 265 -3.18 -0.35 -17.98
N SER A 266 -2.68 -1.29 -17.19
CA SER A 266 -3.53 -2.11 -16.31
C SER A 266 -4.17 -1.30 -15.17
N LYS A 267 -3.49 -0.26 -14.64
CA LYS A 267 -4.03 0.59 -13.56
C LYS A 267 -4.97 1.69 -14.08
N VAL A 268 -4.58 2.41 -15.12
CA VAL A 268 -5.39 3.52 -15.67
C VAL A 268 -6.70 3.02 -16.32
N GLY A 269 -6.68 1.82 -16.90
CA GLY A 269 -7.88 1.26 -17.55
C GLY A 269 -8.93 0.69 -16.59
N PHE A 270 -8.61 0.46 -15.31
CA PHE A 270 -9.45 -0.37 -14.43
C PHE A 270 -9.51 0.08 -12.96
N ASP A 271 -8.89 1.20 -12.59
CA ASP A 271 -8.88 1.69 -11.21
C ASP A 271 -9.76 2.96 -11.12
N GLU A 272 -10.95 2.83 -10.50
CA GLU A 272 -11.88 3.94 -10.28
C GLU A 272 -11.47 4.85 -9.10
N SER A 273 -10.38 4.55 -8.40
CA SER A 273 -9.93 5.23 -7.19
C SER A 273 -8.79 6.23 -7.41
N VAL A 274 -8.74 6.91 -8.55
CA VAL A 274 -7.72 7.94 -8.78
C VAL A 274 -8.15 9.25 -8.10
N VAL A 275 -7.68 9.48 -6.89
CA VAL A 275 -7.69 10.81 -6.25
C VAL A 275 -6.39 11.51 -6.65
N GLU A 276 -6.48 12.48 -7.56
CA GLU A 276 -5.38 13.40 -7.83
C GLU A 276 -5.30 14.46 -6.72
N GLY A 277 -4.11 14.62 -6.20
CA GLY A 277 -3.82 15.50 -5.09
C GLY A 277 -4.24 14.83 -3.79
N GLY A 278 -3.51 13.81 -3.39
CA GLY A 278 -3.60 13.28 -2.04
C GLY A 278 -3.47 14.45 -1.08
N THR A 279 -4.47 14.66 -0.24
CA THR A 279 -4.54 15.75 0.73
C THR A 279 -3.46 15.65 1.80
N GLY A 280 -2.54 14.65 1.72
CA GLY A 280 -1.60 14.38 2.81
C GLY A 280 -2.30 13.97 4.12
N GLU A 281 -3.61 13.69 4.09
CA GLU A 281 -4.37 13.33 5.28
C GLU A 281 -3.99 11.97 5.86
N MET A 282 -3.35 11.09 5.10
CA MET A 282 -2.67 9.92 5.68
C MET A 282 -1.46 10.29 6.54
N CYS A 283 -0.93 11.52 6.43
CA CYS A 283 0.23 12.00 7.19
C CYS A 283 -0.08 12.92 8.38
N LYS A 284 -1.35 13.25 8.66
CA LYS A 284 -1.70 14.13 9.80
C LYS A 284 -1.72 13.44 11.16
N THR A 285 -1.64 12.11 11.18
CA THR A 285 -1.38 11.34 12.42
C THR A 285 0.08 10.87 12.40
N GLY A 286 0.94 11.75 12.91
CA GLY A 286 2.37 11.64 13.09
C GLY A 286 2.97 10.25 13.23
N CYS A 287 3.47 9.73 12.12
CA CYS A 287 4.53 8.71 12.14
C CYS A 287 5.66 9.18 11.21
N HIS A 288 6.62 9.88 11.81
CA HIS A 288 7.91 10.16 11.19
C HIS A 288 8.77 8.90 11.18
N TYR A 289 8.89 8.23 10.04
CA TYR A 289 9.81 7.10 9.91
C TYR A 289 10.75 7.31 8.72
N THR A 290 11.88 7.90 9.01
CA THR A 290 13.00 8.05 8.05
C THR A 290 14.30 7.71 8.75
N ASP A 291 14.64 6.38 8.81
CA ASP A 291 16.01 5.91 9.07
C ASP A 291 16.03 4.37 9.14
N GLU A 292 17.22 3.74 9.06
CA GLU A 292 17.40 2.31 9.39
C GLU A 292 16.82 1.96 10.78
N LYS A 293 16.84 2.93 11.70
CA LYS A 293 16.26 2.82 13.03
C LYS A 293 14.74 2.64 12.97
N SER A 294 14.03 3.39 12.09
CA SER A 294 12.58 3.27 11.92
C SER A 294 12.15 1.96 11.25
N SER A 295 12.95 1.43 10.34
CA SER A 295 12.68 0.10 9.77
C SER A 295 12.78 -1.00 10.83
N GLN A 296 13.74 -0.90 11.76
CA GLN A 296 13.85 -1.81 12.91
C GLN A 296 12.70 -1.63 13.91
N GLU A 297 12.25 -0.40 14.12
CA GLU A 297 11.07 -0.11 14.94
C GLU A 297 9.80 -0.72 14.34
N LEU A 298 9.61 -0.65 13.02
CA LEU A 298 8.48 -1.29 12.33
C LEU A 298 8.56 -2.83 12.39
N ILE A 299 9.72 -3.41 12.16
CA ILE A 299 9.93 -4.85 12.27
C ILE A 299 9.68 -5.29 13.72
N GLY A 300 10.22 -4.54 14.68
CA GLY A 300 10.20 -4.86 16.11
C GLY A 300 11.18 -5.98 16.45
N THR A 301 11.27 -6.27 17.73
CA THR A 301 12.14 -7.36 18.22
C THR A 301 11.43 -8.69 18.02
N ILE A 302 11.93 -9.52 17.10
CA ILE A 302 11.34 -10.82 16.75
C ILE A 302 11.72 -11.89 17.76
N GLY A 303 10.73 -12.62 18.27
CA GLY A 303 10.90 -13.73 19.21
C GLY A 303 11.46 -13.30 20.57
N PHE A 304 11.62 -14.26 21.47
CA PHE A 304 12.09 -14.00 22.82
C PHE A 304 13.62 -13.83 22.93
N GLY A 305 14.37 -14.22 21.91
CA GLY A 305 15.83 -14.09 21.85
C GLY A 305 16.60 -15.21 22.52
N GLN A 306 15.96 -15.98 23.39
CA GLN A 306 16.51 -17.12 24.09
C GLN A 306 15.43 -18.16 24.39
N SER A 307 15.85 -19.33 24.89
CA SER A 307 14.93 -20.35 25.40
C SER A 307 14.17 -19.81 26.61
N VAL A 308 12.85 -19.94 26.58
CA VAL A 308 11.99 -19.51 27.68
C VAL A 308 11.59 -20.68 28.56
N LYS A 309 11.42 -20.42 29.85
CA LYS A 309 10.88 -21.39 30.80
C LYS A 309 9.40 -21.12 31.04
N ILE A 310 8.59 -22.17 30.95
CA ILE A 310 7.16 -22.13 31.18
C ILE A 310 6.86 -22.77 32.54
N ASP A 311 6.33 -21.99 33.46
CA ASP A 311 5.80 -22.53 34.74
C ASP A 311 4.31 -22.86 34.58
N LYS A 312 4.02 -24.12 34.31
CA LYS A 312 2.66 -24.62 34.19
C LYS A 312 1.82 -24.56 35.50
N ASN A 313 2.47 -24.31 36.63
CA ASN A 313 1.81 -24.20 37.93
C ASN A 313 1.57 -22.75 38.35
N ALA A 314 2.15 -21.78 37.61
CA ALA A 314 1.91 -20.38 37.90
C ALA A 314 0.42 -20.05 37.79
N GLN A 315 -0.07 -19.32 38.79
CA GLN A 315 -1.43 -18.79 38.78
C GLN A 315 -1.41 -17.43 38.09
N LYS A 316 -2.17 -17.28 37.03
CA LYS A 316 -2.26 -16.03 36.27
C LYS A 316 -3.70 -15.59 36.13
N LYS A 317 -3.95 -14.30 36.34
CA LYS A 317 -5.23 -13.66 36.03
C LYS A 317 -5.11 -12.86 34.74
N VAL A 318 -5.96 -13.16 33.77
CA VAL A 318 -5.98 -12.55 32.44
C VAL A 318 -7.27 -11.80 32.21
N LEU A 319 -7.18 -10.55 31.81
CA LEU A 319 -8.32 -9.77 31.35
C LEU A 319 -8.33 -9.74 29.81
N ILE A 320 -9.38 -10.31 29.21
CA ILE A 320 -9.62 -10.19 27.76
C ILE A 320 -10.45 -8.92 27.52
N THR A 321 -9.88 -7.98 26.76
CA THR A 321 -10.59 -6.79 26.32
C THR A 321 -11.15 -7.00 24.91
N GLY A 322 -12.48 -7.10 24.82
CA GLY A 322 -13.25 -7.46 23.63
C GLY A 322 -14.09 -8.72 23.84
N ALA A 323 -14.97 -8.68 24.85
CA ALA A 323 -15.91 -9.75 25.18
C ALA A 323 -16.77 -10.14 23.96
N GLY A 324 -17.10 -11.43 23.84
CA GLY A 324 -17.86 -11.96 22.70
C GLY A 324 -17.07 -12.07 21.40
N SER A 325 -15.77 -11.84 21.42
CA SER A 325 -14.90 -12.06 20.25
C SER A 325 -14.63 -13.55 20.05
N TYR A 326 -14.66 -14.01 18.80
CA TYR A 326 -14.38 -15.41 18.44
C TYR A 326 -13.06 -15.93 19.04
N ILE A 327 -12.01 -15.12 18.98
CA ILE A 327 -10.69 -15.52 19.47
C ILE A 327 -10.66 -15.51 21.01
N GLY A 328 -11.25 -14.49 21.65
CA GLY A 328 -11.32 -14.38 23.12
C GLY A 328 -12.10 -15.54 23.73
N GLU A 329 -13.31 -15.80 23.24
CA GLU A 329 -14.13 -16.93 23.69
C GLU A 329 -13.43 -18.27 23.50
N SER A 330 -12.84 -18.51 22.32
CA SER A 330 -12.10 -19.75 22.06
C SER A 330 -10.90 -19.92 22.99
N PHE A 331 -10.19 -18.85 23.28
CA PHE A 331 -9.06 -18.89 24.21
C PHE A 331 -9.52 -19.19 25.64
N ARG A 332 -10.58 -18.54 26.13
CA ARG A 332 -11.13 -18.81 27.44
C ARG A 332 -11.56 -20.27 27.58
N GLU A 333 -12.38 -20.77 26.64
CA GLU A 333 -12.86 -22.16 26.67
C GLU A 333 -11.69 -23.17 26.65
N TYR A 334 -10.66 -22.88 25.85
CA TYR A 334 -9.47 -23.74 25.77
C TYR A 334 -8.66 -23.73 27.06
N ALA A 335 -8.43 -22.56 27.65
CA ALA A 335 -7.67 -22.40 28.88
C ALA A 335 -8.40 -23.03 30.09
N GLU A 336 -9.71 -22.87 30.22
CA GLU A 336 -10.53 -23.51 31.27
C GLU A 336 -10.35 -25.05 31.27
N ILE A 337 -10.22 -25.66 30.10
CA ILE A 337 -10.08 -27.12 29.96
C ILE A 337 -8.64 -27.57 30.19
N HIS A 338 -7.66 -26.88 29.62
CA HIS A 338 -6.28 -27.37 29.53
C HIS A 338 -5.31 -26.70 30.50
N TYR A 339 -5.66 -25.50 31.00
CA TYR A 339 -4.80 -24.66 31.84
C TYR A 339 -5.60 -24.01 32.99
N PRO A 340 -6.14 -24.79 33.92
CA PRO A 340 -7.02 -24.27 34.99
C PRO A 340 -6.30 -23.28 35.95
N SER A 341 -4.98 -23.16 35.86
CA SER A 341 -4.21 -22.16 36.60
C SER A 341 -4.33 -20.74 35.99
N ILE A 342 -4.88 -20.60 34.78
CA ILE A 342 -5.14 -19.32 34.14
C ILE A 342 -6.60 -18.95 34.35
N GLN A 343 -6.85 -17.93 35.18
CA GLN A 343 -8.19 -17.36 35.42
C GLN A 343 -8.45 -16.27 34.41
N ILE A 344 -9.58 -16.30 33.71
CA ILE A 344 -9.89 -15.38 32.63
C ILE A 344 -11.20 -14.67 32.89
N ASP A 345 -11.13 -13.34 32.88
CA ASP A 345 -12.29 -12.46 32.83
C ASP A 345 -12.34 -11.73 31.45
N GLU A 346 -13.53 -11.35 31.04
CA GLU A 346 -13.77 -10.63 29.78
C GLU A 346 -14.50 -9.31 30.04
N ILE A 347 -14.11 -8.26 29.30
CA ILE A 347 -14.79 -6.98 29.35
C ILE A 347 -15.16 -6.48 27.96
N ASP A 348 -16.38 -5.93 27.85
CA ASP A 348 -16.85 -5.28 26.62
C ASP A 348 -16.19 -3.89 26.47
N MET A 349 -15.89 -3.54 25.21
CA MET A 349 -15.23 -2.29 24.86
C MET A 349 -16.19 -1.27 24.20
N LEU A 350 -17.46 -1.63 24.00
CA LEU A 350 -18.40 -0.85 23.18
C LEU A 350 -18.99 0.37 23.92
N ASP A 351 -19.33 0.22 25.20
CA ASP A 351 -20.05 1.24 25.95
C ASP A 351 -19.16 2.23 26.73
N GLY A 352 -17.86 2.01 26.71
CA GLY A 352 -16.88 2.85 27.40
C GLY A 352 -16.75 2.60 28.91
N SER A 353 -17.57 1.76 29.51
CA SER A 353 -17.53 1.42 30.96
C SER A 353 -16.21 0.77 31.39
N TRP A 354 -15.49 0.17 30.45
CA TRP A 354 -14.18 -0.42 30.67
C TRP A 354 -13.15 0.59 31.22
N ARG A 355 -13.35 1.89 31.03
CA ARG A 355 -12.44 2.93 31.52
C ARG A 355 -12.45 3.05 33.05
N GLU A 356 -13.58 2.70 33.67
CA GLU A 356 -13.77 2.70 35.12
C GLU A 356 -13.47 1.33 35.75
N TYR A 357 -13.29 0.29 34.92
CA TYR A 357 -12.99 -1.06 35.38
C TYR A 357 -11.57 -1.16 35.94
N ASP A 358 -11.35 -1.82 37.05
CA ASP A 358 -10.05 -1.97 37.71
C ASP A 358 -9.22 -3.07 37.06
N PHE A 359 -8.11 -2.69 36.39
CA PHE A 359 -7.17 -3.63 35.77
C PHE A 359 -6.08 -4.09 36.73
N SER A 360 -5.92 -3.47 37.91
CA SER A 360 -4.82 -3.77 38.84
C SER A 360 -4.87 -5.20 39.43
N ALA A 361 -6.01 -5.86 39.33
CA ALA A 361 -6.19 -7.24 39.79
C ALA A 361 -5.64 -8.30 38.81
N TYR A 362 -5.16 -7.90 37.61
CA TYR A 362 -4.76 -8.81 36.54
C TYR A 362 -3.26 -8.77 36.32
N ASP A 363 -2.69 -9.95 36.03
CA ASP A 363 -1.29 -10.09 35.63
C ASP A 363 -1.08 -9.76 34.15
N VAL A 364 -2.08 -10.07 33.31
CA VAL A 364 -2.03 -9.95 31.86
C VAL A 364 -3.31 -9.31 31.32
N VAL A 365 -3.17 -8.36 30.42
CA VAL A 365 -4.27 -7.86 29.57
C VAL A 365 -4.08 -8.36 28.15
N TYR A 366 -5.07 -9.14 27.66
CA TYR A 366 -5.10 -9.62 26.28
C TYR A 366 -6.10 -8.82 25.44
N HIS A 367 -5.59 -7.93 24.60
CA HIS A 367 -6.40 -7.05 23.77
C HIS A 367 -6.72 -7.68 22.41
N VAL A 368 -7.97 -8.12 22.26
CA VAL A 368 -8.49 -8.73 21.02
C VAL A 368 -9.58 -7.89 20.35
N ALA A 369 -10.02 -6.80 20.99
CA ALA A 369 -10.98 -5.88 20.40
C ALA A 369 -10.43 -5.31 19.09
N GLY A 370 -11.27 -5.24 18.10
CA GLY A 370 -10.89 -4.68 16.81
C GLY A 370 -11.88 -4.99 15.71
N ILE A 371 -11.93 -4.14 14.71
CA ILE A 371 -12.71 -4.36 13.52
C ILE A 371 -11.84 -5.12 12.51
N ALA A 372 -12.25 -6.35 12.18
CA ALA A 372 -11.65 -7.19 11.15
C ALA A 372 -12.63 -7.35 9.98
N HIS A 373 -12.13 -7.74 8.80
CA HIS A 373 -12.95 -8.08 7.64
C HIS A 373 -13.64 -6.90 6.94
N ALA A 374 -12.86 -5.87 6.59
CA ALA A 374 -13.31 -4.82 5.69
C ALA A 374 -13.52 -5.34 4.27
N ASP A 375 -14.65 -4.97 3.65
CA ASP A 375 -14.74 -4.90 2.20
C ASP A 375 -14.02 -3.59 1.80
N VAL A 376 -12.69 -3.67 1.65
CA VAL A 376 -11.79 -2.51 1.44
C VAL A 376 -12.02 -1.79 0.10
N GLY A 377 -12.96 -2.26 -0.73
CA GLY A 377 -13.12 -1.79 -2.10
C GLY A 377 -13.93 -0.50 -2.28
N ASN A 378 -14.76 -0.07 -1.33
CA ASN A 378 -15.59 1.15 -1.45
C ASN A 378 -16.09 1.56 -0.07
N VAL A 379 -15.22 2.14 0.74
CA VAL A 379 -15.52 2.52 2.13
C VAL A 379 -15.44 4.03 2.24
N ASP A 380 -16.45 4.65 2.84
CA ASP A 380 -16.48 6.08 3.11
C ASP A 380 -15.45 6.47 4.19
N GLU A 381 -15.07 7.72 4.24
CA GLU A 381 -14.08 8.24 5.19
C GLU A 381 -14.52 8.06 6.65
N ALA A 382 -15.82 8.12 6.94
CA ALA A 382 -16.34 7.88 8.30
C ALA A 382 -16.08 6.43 8.76
N THR A 383 -16.26 5.47 7.85
CA THR A 383 -15.95 4.07 8.13
C THR A 383 -14.45 3.85 8.29
N LYS A 384 -13.60 4.48 7.47
CA LYS A 384 -12.13 4.41 7.64
C LYS A 384 -11.70 4.97 8.99
N ALA A 385 -12.20 6.17 9.35
CA ALA A 385 -11.93 6.77 10.67
C ALA A 385 -12.28 5.84 11.83
N LYS A 386 -13.40 5.12 11.73
CA LYS A 386 -13.81 4.14 12.73
C LYS A 386 -12.82 2.98 12.88
N TYR A 387 -12.12 2.57 11.78
CA TYR A 387 -11.07 1.56 11.88
C TYR A 387 -9.88 2.06 12.69
N TYR A 388 -9.45 3.31 12.51
CA TYR A 388 -8.37 3.89 13.31
C TYR A 388 -8.81 4.08 14.76
N GLU A 389 -10.01 4.61 15.01
CA GLU A 389 -10.57 4.75 16.35
C GLU A 389 -10.56 3.42 17.12
N VAL A 390 -11.04 2.33 16.50
CA VAL A 390 -11.20 1.04 17.18
C VAL A 390 -9.93 0.20 17.16
N ASN A 391 -9.18 0.16 16.05
CA ASN A 391 -7.99 -0.69 15.96
C ASN A 391 -6.74 -0.03 16.52
N THR A 392 -6.64 1.31 16.47
CA THR A 392 -5.45 2.06 16.90
C THR A 392 -5.69 2.78 18.22
N ASP A 393 -6.61 3.74 18.27
CA ASP A 393 -6.75 4.62 19.41
C ASP A 393 -7.20 3.85 20.65
N LEU A 394 -8.21 2.98 20.51
CA LEU A 394 -8.68 2.13 21.60
C LEU A 394 -7.58 1.19 22.11
N ALA A 395 -6.81 0.55 21.23
CA ALA A 395 -5.73 -0.35 21.63
C ALA A 395 -4.66 0.38 22.45
N VAL A 396 -4.29 1.58 22.01
CA VAL A 396 -3.30 2.44 22.71
C VAL A 396 -3.86 2.92 24.06
N GLU A 397 -5.13 3.31 24.11
CA GLU A 397 -5.78 3.75 25.36
C GLU A 397 -5.82 2.61 26.39
N VAL A 398 -6.21 1.40 25.97
CA VAL A 398 -6.23 0.21 26.83
C VAL A 398 -4.84 -0.16 27.32
N CYS A 399 -3.83 -0.11 26.44
CA CYS A 399 -2.44 -0.38 26.78
C CYS A 399 -1.90 0.61 27.82
N LYS A 400 -2.18 1.91 27.66
CA LYS A 400 -1.82 2.96 28.62
C LYS A 400 -2.47 2.73 29.98
N LYS A 401 -3.76 2.36 30.00
CA LYS A 401 -4.49 2.05 31.23
C LYS A 401 -3.90 0.84 31.93
N ALA A 402 -3.66 -0.26 31.21
CA ALA A 402 -3.05 -1.46 31.78
C ALA A 402 -1.70 -1.14 32.44
N ARG A 403 -0.84 -0.39 31.75
CA ARG A 403 0.46 0.05 32.30
C ARG A 403 0.30 0.92 33.55
N ALA A 404 -0.60 1.89 33.50
CA ALA A 404 -0.82 2.84 34.61
C ALA A 404 -1.35 2.14 35.87
N GLU A 405 -2.12 1.06 35.72
CA GLU A 405 -2.70 0.29 36.84
C GLU A 405 -1.82 -0.89 37.29
N GLY A 406 -0.59 -1.00 36.73
CA GLY A 406 0.41 -1.93 37.23
C GLY A 406 0.29 -3.36 36.70
N VAL A 407 -0.44 -3.58 35.60
CA VAL A 407 -0.44 -4.85 34.88
C VAL A 407 0.97 -5.17 34.39
N GLY A 408 1.41 -6.42 34.51
CA GLY A 408 2.77 -6.83 34.12
C GLY A 408 2.95 -7.07 32.62
N GLU A 409 1.90 -7.55 31.94
CA GLU A 409 1.99 -7.97 30.54
C GLU A 409 0.79 -7.49 29.72
N PHE A 410 1.06 -7.01 28.49
CA PHE A 410 0.05 -6.63 27.53
C PHE A 410 0.23 -7.42 26.22
N ILE A 411 -0.77 -8.22 25.85
CA ILE A 411 -0.76 -9.00 24.62
C ILE A 411 -1.68 -8.32 23.59
N PHE A 412 -1.12 -7.90 22.46
CA PHE A 412 -1.87 -7.23 21.40
C PHE A 412 -2.08 -8.15 20.21
N MET A 413 -3.34 -8.32 19.78
CA MET A 413 -3.69 -9.07 18.58
C MET A 413 -3.58 -8.18 17.33
N SER A 414 -2.41 -8.19 16.70
CA SER A 414 -2.14 -7.62 15.38
C SER A 414 -2.54 -8.61 14.26
N SER A 415 -1.93 -8.59 13.11
CA SER A 415 -2.24 -9.49 11.98
C SER A 415 -1.12 -9.52 10.94
N MET A 416 -1.00 -10.60 10.17
CA MET A 416 -0.17 -10.67 8.95
C MET A 416 -0.48 -9.56 7.93
N ILE A 417 -1.67 -8.96 7.96
CA ILE A 417 -2.10 -7.90 7.04
C ILE A 417 -1.20 -6.66 7.08
N VAL A 418 -0.47 -6.44 8.17
CA VAL A 418 0.52 -5.35 8.29
C VAL A 418 1.64 -5.46 7.25
N TYR A 419 1.84 -6.63 6.66
CA TYR A 419 2.77 -6.86 5.55
C TYR A 419 2.11 -6.71 4.16
N GLY A 420 0.88 -6.19 4.11
CA GLY A 420 0.12 -6.00 2.87
C GLY A 420 -0.51 -7.27 2.31
N ASP A 421 -1.15 -7.13 1.17
CA ASP A 421 -1.92 -8.22 0.54
C ASP A 421 -1.05 -9.38 0.06
N SER A 422 -1.70 -10.55 -0.13
CA SER A 422 -1.05 -11.73 -0.71
C SER A 422 -0.48 -11.43 -2.10
N ALA A 423 0.70 -11.98 -2.43
CA ALA A 423 1.21 -11.91 -3.78
C ALA A 423 0.28 -12.65 -4.76
N PRO A 424 0.13 -12.16 -6.01
CA PRO A 424 -0.64 -12.86 -7.03
C PRO A 424 -0.17 -14.30 -7.22
N TYR A 425 -1.09 -15.19 -7.62
CA TYR A 425 -0.75 -16.56 -7.91
C TYR A 425 0.44 -16.67 -8.89
N GLY A 426 1.39 -17.54 -8.56
CA GLY A 426 2.64 -17.73 -9.31
C GLY A 426 3.77 -16.76 -8.94
N ARG A 427 3.57 -15.88 -7.94
CA ARG A 427 4.65 -15.10 -7.31
C ARG A 427 4.79 -15.51 -5.86
N GLU A 428 6.01 -15.75 -5.42
CA GLU A 428 6.30 -16.04 -4.01
C GLU A 428 6.17 -14.76 -3.17
N LYS A 429 5.66 -14.93 -1.95
CA LYS A 429 5.72 -13.94 -0.89
C LYS A 429 6.00 -14.68 0.40
N ILE A 430 7.27 -14.69 0.78
CA ILE A 430 7.73 -15.19 2.07
C ILE A 430 8.14 -13.97 2.89
N ILE A 431 7.52 -13.82 4.03
CA ILE A 431 7.82 -12.80 5.02
C ILE A 431 8.86 -13.42 5.97
N ASP A 432 9.99 -12.77 6.07
CA ASP A 432 11.13 -13.15 6.90
C ASP A 432 11.47 -12.05 7.90
N GLU A 433 12.52 -12.26 8.66
CA GLU A 433 13.01 -11.37 9.73
C GLU A 433 13.45 -9.99 9.22
N GLN A 434 13.73 -9.87 7.91
CA GLN A 434 14.16 -8.62 7.28
C GLN A 434 13.02 -7.92 6.55
N THR A 435 11.85 -8.56 6.47
CA THR A 435 10.70 -8.01 5.76
C THR A 435 10.05 -6.89 6.56
N VAL A 436 10.15 -5.67 6.04
CA VAL A 436 9.54 -4.49 6.68
C VAL A 436 8.02 -4.53 6.47
N PRO A 437 7.21 -4.36 7.53
CA PRO A 437 5.77 -4.17 7.41
C PRO A 437 5.42 -3.01 6.47
N ALA A 438 4.52 -3.26 5.53
CA ALA A 438 4.03 -2.29 4.56
C ALA A 438 2.56 -2.60 4.25
N ALA A 439 1.67 -1.99 5.01
CA ALA A 439 0.24 -2.18 4.85
C ALA A 439 -0.23 -1.67 3.48
N SER A 440 -1.13 -2.40 2.83
CA SER A 440 -1.66 -2.05 1.50
C SER A 440 -3.04 -1.39 1.55
N ASN A 441 -3.61 -1.26 2.74
CA ASN A 441 -4.95 -0.68 2.94
C ASN A 441 -5.11 -0.16 4.37
N PHE A 442 -6.15 0.67 4.59
CA PHE A 442 -6.44 1.31 5.88
C PHE A 442 -6.61 0.34 7.05
N TYR A 443 -7.11 -0.87 6.82
CA TYR A 443 -7.23 -1.89 7.87
C TYR A 443 -5.85 -2.39 8.32
N GLY A 444 -4.99 -2.74 7.37
CA GLY A 444 -3.62 -3.15 7.69
C GLY A 444 -2.83 -2.02 8.34
N ASP A 445 -3.03 -0.80 7.86
CA ASP A 445 -2.37 0.40 8.38
C ASP A 445 -2.82 0.72 9.81
N SER A 446 -4.13 0.70 10.12
CA SER A 446 -4.62 0.91 11.49
C SER A 446 -4.06 -0.12 12.47
N LYS A 447 -3.91 -1.39 12.05
CA LYS A 447 -3.27 -2.43 12.87
C LYS A 447 -1.78 -2.20 13.05
N LEU A 448 -1.07 -1.72 12.01
CA LEU A 448 0.36 -1.43 12.08
C LEU A 448 0.65 -0.25 13.01
N GLN A 449 -0.12 0.82 12.92
CA GLN A 449 0.01 1.96 13.83
C GLN A 449 -0.21 1.56 15.30
N ALA A 450 -1.23 0.76 15.58
CA ALA A 450 -1.44 0.21 16.92
C ALA A 450 -0.27 -0.64 17.40
N ASP A 451 0.20 -1.55 16.55
CA ASP A 451 1.32 -2.47 16.81
C ASP A 451 2.59 -1.71 17.24
N VAL A 452 2.95 -0.65 16.51
CA VAL A 452 4.08 0.20 16.85
C VAL A 452 3.83 0.97 18.15
N ALA A 453 2.68 1.65 18.26
CA ALA A 453 2.39 2.51 19.39
C ALA A 453 2.27 1.76 20.73
N VAL A 454 1.76 0.52 20.75
CA VAL A 454 1.72 -0.26 22.00
C VAL A 454 3.11 -0.76 22.40
N ARG A 455 3.99 -1.09 21.44
CA ARG A 455 5.38 -1.49 21.73
C ARG A 455 6.19 -0.36 22.33
N ASP A 456 5.96 0.88 21.91
CA ASP A 456 6.62 2.07 22.45
C ASP A 456 6.25 2.34 23.92
N LEU A 457 5.20 1.69 24.44
CA LEU A 457 4.78 1.78 25.83
C LEU A 457 5.46 0.73 26.74
N ALA A 458 6.23 -0.21 26.17
CA ALA A 458 6.90 -1.26 26.94
C ALA A 458 8.05 -0.69 27.77
N ASP A 459 8.28 -1.29 28.94
CA ASP A 459 9.41 -1.00 29.81
C ASP A 459 9.81 -2.24 30.64
N GLU A 460 10.77 -2.09 31.54
CA GLU A 460 11.25 -3.20 32.40
C GLU A 460 10.15 -3.88 33.21
N LYS A 461 9.10 -3.13 33.60
CA LYS A 461 7.99 -3.61 34.46
C LYS A 461 6.73 -3.94 33.67
N PHE A 462 6.62 -3.48 32.44
CA PHE A 462 5.45 -3.64 31.59
C PHE A 462 5.87 -4.22 30.25
N LYS A 463 5.67 -5.52 30.08
CA LYS A 463 6.05 -6.24 28.86
C LYS A 463 4.94 -6.18 27.83
N VAL A 464 5.31 -5.94 26.56
CA VAL A 464 4.36 -5.89 25.45
C VAL A 464 4.65 -6.98 24.45
N ILE A 465 3.67 -7.84 24.21
CA ILE A 465 3.72 -8.95 23.25
C ILE A 465 2.77 -8.66 22.10
N VAL A 466 3.29 -8.52 20.89
CA VAL A 466 2.49 -8.33 19.68
C VAL A 466 2.41 -9.63 18.90
N LEU A 467 1.19 -10.09 18.63
CA LEU A 467 0.95 -11.27 17.81
C LEU A 467 0.55 -10.85 16.40
N ARG A 468 1.28 -11.30 15.38
CA ARG A 468 0.95 -11.09 13.96
C ARG A 468 0.53 -12.42 13.31
N PRO A 469 -0.63 -13.01 13.70
CA PRO A 469 -1.05 -14.29 13.15
C PRO A 469 -1.42 -14.17 11.66
N PRO A 470 -1.27 -15.26 10.90
CA PRO A 470 -1.86 -15.40 9.57
C PRO A 470 -3.37 -15.63 9.68
N MET A 471 -4.03 -16.08 8.61
CA MET A 471 -5.45 -16.40 8.65
C MET A 471 -5.75 -17.46 9.72
N ILE A 472 -6.52 -17.06 10.73
CA ILE A 472 -7.00 -17.96 11.79
C ILE A 472 -8.26 -18.68 11.30
N TYR A 473 -8.35 -20.00 11.56
CA TYR A 473 -9.52 -20.81 11.25
C TYR A 473 -9.84 -21.80 12.37
N GLY A 474 -11.08 -22.26 12.40
CA GLY A 474 -11.61 -23.20 13.38
C GLY A 474 -13.13 -23.15 13.40
N LYS A 475 -13.77 -23.94 14.24
CA LYS A 475 -15.23 -23.98 14.39
C LYS A 475 -15.75 -22.61 14.81
N GLY A 476 -16.70 -22.06 14.05
CA GLY A 476 -17.26 -20.72 14.32
C GLY A 476 -16.42 -19.54 13.79
N SER A 477 -15.27 -19.78 13.15
CA SER A 477 -14.44 -18.72 12.60
C SER A 477 -15.19 -17.88 11.58
N ARG A 478 -14.88 -16.56 11.57
CA ARG A 478 -15.39 -15.61 10.59
C ARG A 478 -14.35 -15.39 9.46
N GLY A 479 -14.75 -14.81 8.35
CA GLY A 479 -13.83 -14.43 7.27
C GLY A 479 -13.76 -15.43 6.11
N ASN A 480 -12.55 -15.74 5.62
CA ASN A 480 -12.37 -16.47 4.35
C ASN A 480 -12.60 -17.99 4.47
N TYR A 481 -12.36 -18.58 5.63
CA TYR A 481 -12.53 -20.03 5.81
C TYR A 481 -13.98 -20.50 5.55
N PRO A 482 -15.03 -19.89 6.12
CA PRO A 482 -16.42 -20.29 5.81
C PRO A 482 -16.77 -20.21 4.32
N VAL A 483 -16.17 -19.29 3.58
CA VAL A 483 -16.37 -19.18 2.11
C VAL A 483 -15.73 -20.39 1.42
N LEU A 484 -14.50 -20.75 1.78
CA LEU A 484 -13.84 -21.95 1.27
C LEU A 484 -14.61 -23.23 1.63
N ALA A 485 -15.08 -23.33 2.86
CA ALA A 485 -15.89 -24.48 3.31
C ALA A 485 -17.20 -24.61 2.52
N LYS A 486 -17.88 -23.49 2.26
CA LYS A 486 -19.08 -23.48 1.41
C LYS A 486 -18.79 -23.92 -0.02
N LEU A 487 -17.66 -23.48 -0.60
CA LEU A 487 -17.24 -23.90 -1.94
C LEU A 487 -16.88 -25.38 -1.97
N ALA A 488 -16.09 -25.88 -1.01
CA ALA A 488 -15.72 -27.28 -0.88
C ALA A 488 -16.93 -28.22 -0.79
N LYS A 489 -17.97 -27.79 -0.05
CA LYS A 489 -19.21 -28.55 0.11
C LYS A 489 -20.15 -28.50 -1.11
N LYS A 490 -20.04 -27.47 -1.97
CA LYS A 490 -20.95 -27.27 -3.10
C LYS A 490 -20.38 -27.70 -4.43
N LEU A 491 -19.10 -27.44 -4.67
CA LEU A 491 -18.48 -27.66 -5.97
C LEU A 491 -18.07 -29.13 -6.17
N PRO A 492 -18.31 -29.73 -7.35
CA PRO A 492 -17.80 -31.05 -7.68
C PRO A 492 -16.33 -31.02 -8.14
N LEU A 493 -15.84 -29.84 -8.52
CA LEU A 493 -14.55 -29.60 -9.12
C LEU A 493 -13.91 -28.34 -8.54
N PHE A 494 -12.60 -28.37 -8.27
CA PHE A 494 -11.83 -27.22 -7.80
C PHE A 494 -10.46 -27.14 -8.50
N PRO A 495 -9.92 -25.93 -8.77
CA PRO A 495 -8.59 -25.79 -9.37
C PRO A 495 -7.50 -26.38 -8.47
N ASP A 496 -6.62 -27.22 -9.04
CA ASP A 496 -5.41 -27.67 -8.37
C ASP A 496 -4.31 -26.60 -8.55
N VAL A 497 -4.07 -25.83 -7.50
CA VAL A 497 -3.11 -24.72 -7.50
C VAL A 497 -2.00 -24.95 -6.49
N ASP A 498 -0.79 -24.51 -6.82
CA ASP A 498 0.44 -24.72 -6.02
C ASP A 498 0.73 -23.54 -5.09
N ASN A 499 -0.28 -22.72 -4.80
CA ASN A 499 -0.08 -21.59 -3.89
C ASN A 499 0.27 -22.07 -2.47
N GLN A 500 0.96 -21.22 -1.73
CA GLN A 500 1.36 -21.50 -0.36
C GLN A 500 0.89 -20.39 0.56
N ARG A 501 0.34 -20.78 1.71
CA ARG A 501 -0.17 -19.85 2.72
C ARG A 501 0.15 -20.34 4.10
N SER A 502 0.60 -19.41 4.94
CA SER A 502 0.57 -19.63 6.37
C SER A 502 -0.85 -19.56 6.88
N MET A 503 -1.20 -20.47 7.78
CA MET A 503 -2.50 -20.61 8.41
C MET A 503 -2.29 -20.92 9.89
N LEU A 504 -3.28 -20.61 10.71
CA LEU A 504 -3.24 -20.94 12.14
C LEU A 504 -4.58 -21.50 12.59
N HIS A 505 -4.60 -22.73 13.11
CA HIS A 505 -5.79 -23.27 13.75
C HIS A 505 -6.01 -22.63 15.11
N ILE A 506 -7.27 -22.43 15.48
CA ILE A 506 -7.63 -21.76 16.72
C ILE A 506 -7.06 -22.47 17.96
N ASP A 507 -7.07 -23.81 18.01
CA ASP A 507 -6.50 -24.57 19.12
C ASP A 507 -4.99 -24.33 19.25
N ASN A 508 -4.25 -24.25 18.13
CA ASN A 508 -2.83 -23.97 18.13
C ASN A 508 -2.54 -22.53 18.63
N LEU A 509 -3.41 -21.57 18.29
CA LEU A 509 -3.33 -20.21 18.83
C LEU A 509 -3.61 -20.18 20.33
N CYS A 510 -4.66 -20.87 20.78
CA CYS A 510 -5.01 -20.94 22.21
C CYS A 510 -3.91 -21.60 23.03
N GLU A 511 -3.35 -22.70 22.54
CA GLU A 511 -2.19 -23.35 23.16
C GLU A 511 -0.97 -22.41 23.23
N PHE A 512 -0.72 -21.66 22.13
CA PHE A 512 0.36 -20.67 22.09
C PHE A 512 0.15 -19.57 23.15
N LEU A 513 -1.07 -19.02 23.24
CA LEU A 513 -1.43 -18.01 24.24
C LEU A 513 -1.24 -18.52 25.67
N CYS A 514 -1.72 -19.73 25.97
CA CYS A 514 -1.53 -20.32 27.30
C CYS A 514 -0.05 -20.44 27.66
N GLN A 515 0.78 -20.88 26.71
CA GLN A 515 2.22 -21.05 26.97
C GLN A 515 2.94 -19.72 27.15
N ILE A 516 2.65 -18.68 26.34
CA ILE A 516 3.33 -17.39 26.48
C ILE A 516 2.94 -16.66 27.78
N ILE A 517 1.69 -16.80 28.23
CA ILE A 517 1.19 -16.23 29.50
C ILE A 517 1.90 -16.86 30.70
N LEU A 518 2.31 -18.12 30.58
CA LEU A 518 2.99 -18.87 31.65
C LEU A 518 4.52 -18.83 31.57
N ILE A 519 5.09 -17.96 30.74
CA ILE A 519 6.54 -17.71 30.74
C ILE A 519 6.92 -17.05 32.08
N GLU A 520 7.96 -17.58 32.73
CA GLU A 520 8.44 -17.05 34.01
C GLU A 520 9.02 -15.65 33.88
N ASP A 521 9.87 -15.45 32.88
CA ASP A 521 10.50 -14.18 32.57
C ASP A 521 11.09 -14.21 31.15
N PHE A 522 11.13 -13.07 30.51
CA PHE A 522 11.85 -12.84 29.26
C PHE A 522 12.50 -11.47 29.28
N GLU A 523 13.77 -11.44 28.85
CA GLU A 523 14.65 -10.26 28.99
C GLU A 523 14.15 -9.02 28.21
N ARG A 524 13.37 -9.24 27.16
CA ARG A 524 12.96 -8.16 26.26
C ARG A 524 11.70 -7.46 26.76
N GLU A 525 11.71 -6.14 26.67
CA GLU A 525 10.55 -5.30 27.04
C GLU A 525 9.39 -5.48 26.06
N SER A 526 9.71 -5.57 24.76
CA SER A 526 8.68 -5.87 23.75
C SER A 526 9.14 -6.92 22.74
N VAL A 527 8.21 -7.76 22.28
CA VAL A 527 8.45 -8.81 21.30
C VAL A 527 7.32 -8.91 20.28
N VAL A 528 7.69 -9.29 19.05
CA VAL A 528 6.73 -9.58 17.98
C VAL A 528 6.79 -11.07 17.64
N LEU A 529 5.65 -11.74 17.66
CA LEU A 529 5.54 -13.18 17.49
C LEU A 529 4.62 -13.52 16.30
N PHE A 530 4.96 -14.60 15.59
CA PHE A 530 4.34 -15.01 14.33
C PHE A 530 3.82 -16.46 14.41
N PRO A 531 2.83 -16.75 15.27
CA PRO A 531 2.32 -18.11 15.40
C PRO A 531 1.71 -18.59 14.08
N GLN A 532 2.09 -19.79 13.63
CA GLN A 532 1.53 -20.46 12.45
C GLN A 532 1.52 -21.97 12.64
N ASN A 533 0.71 -22.68 11.84
CA ASN A 533 0.73 -24.13 11.80
C ASN A 533 2.10 -24.66 11.33
N ALA A 534 2.39 -25.92 11.60
CA ALA A 534 3.66 -26.55 11.28
C ALA A 534 4.02 -26.55 9.78
N LYS A 535 3.03 -26.44 8.90
CA LYS A 535 3.22 -26.48 7.44
C LYS A 535 2.39 -25.41 6.75
N TRP A 536 2.95 -24.84 5.69
CA TRP A 536 2.18 -24.05 4.74
C TRP A 536 1.15 -24.92 4.04
N VAL A 537 0.03 -24.34 3.67
CA VAL A 537 -1.12 -25.05 3.09
C VAL A 537 -1.41 -24.50 1.70
N ARG A 538 -1.73 -25.39 0.75
CA ARG A 538 -2.32 -25.01 -0.53
C ARG A 538 -3.82 -24.81 -0.38
N THR A 539 -4.39 -23.83 -1.08
CA THR A 539 -5.85 -23.63 -1.06
C THR A 539 -6.58 -24.86 -1.59
N SER A 540 -6.05 -25.51 -2.63
CA SER A 540 -6.60 -26.75 -3.18
C SER A 540 -6.58 -27.91 -2.17
N GLU A 541 -5.50 -28.05 -1.41
CA GLU A 541 -5.39 -29.05 -0.35
C GLU A 541 -6.41 -28.79 0.77
N MET A 542 -6.53 -27.56 1.22
CA MET A 542 -7.51 -27.19 2.23
C MET A 542 -8.93 -27.52 1.79
N VAL A 543 -9.29 -27.15 0.56
CA VAL A 543 -10.62 -27.44 -0.01
C VAL A 543 -10.86 -28.94 -0.11
N ARG A 544 -9.86 -29.74 -0.46
CA ARG A 544 -9.95 -31.21 -0.50
C ARG A 544 -10.22 -31.80 0.88
N GLU A 545 -9.46 -31.37 1.89
CA GLU A 545 -9.63 -31.88 3.26
C GLU A 545 -10.99 -31.47 3.86
N ILE A 546 -11.47 -30.25 3.58
CA ILE A 546 -12.82 -29.80 3.98
C ILE A 546 -13.91 -30.65 3.32
N ALA A 547 -13.79 -30.94 2.02
CA ALA A 547 -14.74 -31.79 1.31
C ALA A 547 -14.74 -33.21 1.91
N ALA A 548 -13.57 -33.79 2.15
CA ALA A 548 -13.40 -35.11 2.76
C ALA A 548 -14.01 -35.18 4.18
N ALA A 549 -13.78 -34.16 5.03
CA ALA A 549 -14.38 -34.07 6.35
C ALA A 549 -15.92 -33.99 6.30
N SER A 550 -16.47 -33.48 5.19
CA SER A 550 -17.92 -33.43 4.94
C SER A 550 -18.47 -34.66 4.21
N GLY A 551 -17.67 -35.75 4.06
CA GLY A 551 -18.07 -36.98 3.38
C GLY A 551 -18.16 -36.85 1.86
N LYS A 552 -17.51 -35.84 1.23
CA LYS A 552 -17.52 -35.58 -0.20
C LYS A 552 -16.12 -35.72 -0.80
N ASN A 553 -16.10 -36.21 -2.04
CA ASN A 553 -14.92 -36.17 -2.88
C ASN A 553 -15.05 -35.02 -3.87
N ILE A 554 -14.07 -34.13 -3.87
CA ILE A 554 -13.96 -33.05 -4.85
C ILE A 554 -12.84 -33.38 -5.83
N TRP A 555 -13.14 -33.27 -7.13
CA TRP A 555 -12.12 -33.50 -8.15
C TRP A 555 -11.23 -32.28 -8.28
N GLN A 556 -9.92 -32.48 -8.20
CA GLN A 556 -8.94 -31.39 -8.39
C GLN A 556 -8.46 -31.41 -9.83
N ALA A 557 -8.72 -30.31 -10.57
CA ALA A 557 -8.34 -30.17 -11.95
C ALA A 557 -7.12 -29.25 -12.10
N GLY A 558 -6.05 -29.82 -12.63
CA GLY A 558 -4.85 -29.09 -13.05
C GLY A 558 -4.98 -28.52 -14.47
N GLY A 559 -3.85 -28.24 -15.12
CA GLY A 559 -3.78 -27.85 -16.53
C GLY A 559 -4.57 -26.58 -16.86
N ILE A 560 -5.66 -26.71 -17.61
CA ILE A 560 -6.47 -25.58 -18.11
C ILE A 560 -7.04 -24.75 -16.97
N MET A 561 -7.50 -25.37 -15.88
CA MET A 561 -8.03 -24.60 -14.74
C MET A 561 -6.95 -23.79 -14.02
N LYS A 562 -5.73 -24.29 -13.94
CA LYS A 562 -4.58 -23.56 -13.43
C LYS A 562 -4.30 -22.31 -14.28
N LEU A 563 -4.32 -22.47 -15.61
CA LEU A 563 -4.19 -21.34 -16.54
C LEU A 563 -5.34 -20.34 -16.37
N MET A 564 -6.58 -20.80 -16.18
CA MET A 564 -7.72 -19.93 -15.92
C MET A 564 -7.56 -19.12 -14.62
N VAL A 565 -7.03 -19.72 -13.55
CA VAL A 565 -6.72 -18.99 -12.30
C VAL A 565 -5.66 -17.92 -12.54
N VAL A 566 -4.59 -18.23 -13.30
CA VAL A 566 -3.55 -17.23 -13.66
C VAL A 566 -4.14 -16.07 -14.46
N LEU A 567 -4.98 -16.37 -15.45
CA LEU A 567 -5.61 -15.36 -16.29
C LEU A 567 -6.63 -14.53 -15.48
N ALA A 568 -7.46 -15.18 -14.68
CA ALA A 568 -8.46 -14.53 -13.84
C ALA A 568 -7.80 -13.66 -12.74
N GLY A 569 -6.65 -14.08 -12.19
CA GLY A 569 -5.87 -13.29 -11.24
C GLY A 569 -5.24 -12.03 -11.86
N LYS A 570 -5.10 -11.99 -13.19
CA LYS A 570 -4.64 -10.80 -13.95
C LYS A 570 -5.78 -9.88 -14.37
N VAL A 571 -7.04 -10.32 -14.23
CA VAL A 571 -8.20 -9.48 -14.51
C VAL A 571 -8.28 -8.40 -13.45
N PRO A 572 -8.32 -7.13 -13.83
CA PRO A 572 -8.43 -6.03 -12.87
C PRO A 572 -9.78 -6.01 -12.16
N GLY A 573 -9.84 -5.35 -11.00
CA GLY A 573 -11.05 -5.16 -10.23
C GLY A 573 -11.42 -6.35 -9.34
N LYS A 574 -12.71 -6.48 -8.99
CA LYS A 574 -13.20 -7.44 -7.97
C LYS A 574 -12.85 -8.89 -8.25
N ILE A 575 -12.84 -9.31 -9.53
CA ILE A 575 -12.58 -10.71 -9.90
C ILE A 575 -11.12 -11.07 -9.63
N GLY A 576 -10.17 -10.29 -10.14
CA GLY A 576 -8.74 -10.55 -9.91
C GLY A 576 -8.35 -10.41 -8.45
N GLY A 577 -8.91 -9.41 -7.75
CA GLY A 577 -8.73 -9.24 -6.31
C GLY A 577 -9.21 -10.48 -5.52
N LEU A 578 -10.40 -11.00 -5.84
CA LEU A 578 -10.93 -12.21 -5.21
C LEU A 578 -10.07 -13.45 -5.50
N VAL A 579 -9.64 -13.62 -6.75
CA VAL A 579 -8.78 -14.73 -7.16
C VAL A 579 -7.42 -14.65 -6.47
N ASN A 580 -6.79 -13.49 -6.42
CA ASN A 580 -5.52 -13.29 -5.72
C ASN A 580 -5.67 -13.46 -4.19
N LYS A 581 -6.79 -13.04 -3.61
CA LYS A 581 -7.11 -13.28 -2.21
C LYS A 581 -7.31 -14.78 -1.91
N ALA A 582 -7.89 -15.55 -2.85
CA ALA A 582 -8.12 -16.99 -2.68
C ALA A 582 -6.88 -17.84 -3.00
N PHE A 583 -6.12 -17.48 -4.03
CA PHE A 583 -5.03 -18.30 -4.59
C PHE A 583 -3.65 -17.61 -4.54
N GLY A 584 -3.53 -16.44 -3.93
CA GLY A 584 -2.25 -15.76 -3.75
C GLY A 584 -1.37 -16.44 -2.70
N ASN A 585 -0.06 -16.12 -2.74
CA ASN A 585 0.93 -16.60 -1.79
C ASN A 585 1.14 -15.59 -0.67
N SER A 586 1.18 -16.07 0.57
CA SER A 586 1.58 -15.29 1.74
C SER A 586 1.99 -16.23 2.86
N CYS A 587 3.28 -16.33 3.11
CA CYS A 587 3.85 -17.22 4.10
C CYS A 587 4.80 -16.47 5.03
N TYR A 588 4.86 -16.88 6.28
CA TYR A 588 5.99 -16.59 7.16
C TYR A 588 7.08 -17.64 6.95
N ALA A 589 8.35 -17.22 6.98
CA ALA A 589 9.46 -18.14 7.11
C ALA A 589 9.26 -19.00 8.38
N TYR A 590 9.61 -20.28 8.29
CA TYR A 590 9.43 -21.18 9.45
C TYR A 590 10.23 -20.74 10.67
N SER A 591 11.46 -20.19 10.45
CA SER A 591 12.31 -19.65 11.52
C SER A 591 11.63 -18.62 12.40
N MET A 592 10.71 -17.83 11.84
CA MET A 592 10.00 -16.78 12.58
C MET A 592 8.98 -17.33 13.59
N SER A 593 8.60 -18.58 13.46
CA SER A 593 7.51 -19.21 14.23
C SER A 593 7.99 -20.35 15.12
N ASP A 594 9.29 -20.61 15.14
CA ASP A 594 9.92 -21.62 16.00
C ASP A 594 10.52 -20.92 17.21
N TYR A 595 9.97 -21.17 18.39
CA TYR A 595 10.40 -20.58 19.64
C TYR A 595 10.91 -21.69 20.56
N GLU A 596 12.17 -21.60 20.97
CA GLU A 596 12.77 -22.59 21.86
C GLU A 596 12.05 -22.59 23.22
N GLY A 597 11.58 -23.76 23.63
CA GLY A 597 10.79 -23.94 24.86
C GLY A 597 9.28 -23.85 24.68
N ILE A 598 8.76 -23.46 23.49
CA ILE A 598 7.32 -23.34 23.21
C ILE A 598 6.89 -24.38 22.16
N ASP A 599 6.06 -25.34 22.58
CA ASP A 599 5.46 -26.34 21.69
C ASP A 599 3.95 -26.15 21.64
N TYR A 600 3.47 -25.40 20.63
CA TYR A 600 2.06 -25.02 20.51
C TYR A 600 1.32 -25.67 19.34
N ARG A 601 2.02 -26.39 18.46
CA ARG A 601 1.43 -26.97 17.23
C ARG A 601 0.83 -28.33 17.49
N ARG A 602 -0.24 -28.36 18.29
CA ARG A 602 -0.89 -29.57 18.78
C ARG A 602 -1.76 -30.26 17.73
N THR A 603 -2.23 -29.51 16.74
CA THR A 603 -3.21 -30.02 15.77
C THR A 603 -2.65 -29.85 14.36
N ASP A 604 -2.58 -30.94 13.60
CA ASP A 604 -2.20 -30.91 12.19
C ASP A 604 -3.35 -30.42 11.29
N LEU A 605 -3.09 -30.24 9.98
CA LEU A 605 -4.08 -29.73 9.03
C LEU A 605 -5.33 -30.60 8.96
N LYS A 606 -5.16 -31.92 8.89
CA LYS A 606 -6.28 -32.85 8.69
C LYS A 606 -7.18 -32.94 9.91
N ASP A 607 -6.58 -33.03 11.08
CA ASP A 607 -7.30 -33.08 12.35
C ASP A 607 -7.95 -31.73 12.68
N SER A 608 -7.27 -30.62 12.39
CA SER A 608 -7.82 -29.28 12.57
C SER A 608 -9.07 -29.05 11.71
N ILE A 609 -9.05 -29.50 10.45
CA ILE A 609 -10.23 -29.39 9.56
C ILE A 609 -11.36 -30.30 10.04
N ARG A 610 -11.07 -31.53 10.48
CA ARG A 610 -12.09 -32.42 11.06
C ARG A 610 -12.77 -31.79 12.27
N LYS A 611 -12.01 -31.24 13.21
CA LYS A 611 -12.54 -30.53 14.37
C LYS A 611 -13.40 -29.33 13.94
N THR A 612 -12.94 -28.58 12.95
CA THR A 612 -13.64 -27.39 12.44
C THR A 612 -14.98 -27.73 11.80
N GLU A 613 -15.04 -28.80 11.03
CA GLU A 613 -16.25 -29.21 10.28
C GLU A 613 -17.22 -30.08 11.10
N GLY A 614 -16.89 -30.40 12.36
CA GLY A 614 -17.76 -31.16 13.26
C GLY A 614 -17.74 -32.67 13.07
N GLY A 615 -16.71 -33.20 12.38
CA GLY A 615 -16.43 -34.64 12.34
C GLY A 615 -15.74 -35.07 13.63
N MET A 616 -16.40 -35.91 14.44
CA MET A 616 -15.77 -36.63 15.54
C MET A 616 -14.72 -37.60 15.00
#